data_e46f2c259361c4fa68a003220c5e4db1
#
_entry.id   e46f2c259361c4fa68a003220c5e4db1
#
_cell.length_a   1.000
_cell.length_b   1.000
_cell.length_c   1.000
_cell.angle_alpha   90.00
_cell.angle_beta   90.00
_cell.angle_gamma   90.00
#
_symmetry.space_group_name_H-M   'P 1'
#
loop_
_entity.id
_entity.type
_entity.pdbx_description
1 polymer ?
#
loop_
_entity_poly.entity_id
_entity_poly.type
_entity_poly.pdbx_seq_one_letter_code
_entity_poly.pdbx_strand_id
1 'polypeptide(L)' 'MDINKDLVAAASTPLVLAILADGDSYGYAILKRVRELSGGQMNWTDGMLYPVLHRLERLEYIEARWEVPEGGRRRKY' A
#
# COMPACT_ATOMS: atom_id res chain seq x y z
N MET A 1 12.60 -16.70 -9.03
CA MET A 1 13.39 -16.33 -7.84
C MET A 1 12.46 -15.86 -6.76
N ASP A 2 12.51 -16.52 -5.62
CA ASP A 2 11.63 -16.17 -4.51
C ASP A 2 12.15 -14.94 -3.80
N ILE A 3 11.25 -13.98 -3.58
CA ILE A 3 11.58 -12.78 -2.82
C ILE A 3 11.50 -13.13 -1.34
N ASN A 4 12.61 -12.97 -0.64
CA ASN A 4 12.68 -13.20 0.79
C ASN A 4 11.76 -12.23 1.53
N LYS A 5 11.11 -12.69 2.59
CA LYS A 5 10.22 -11.86 3.41
C LYS A 5 10.91 -10.61 3.94
N ASP A 6 12.18 -10.69 4.30
CA ASP A 6 12.94 -9.55 4.79
C ASP A 6 13.16 -8.52 3.70
N LEU A 7 13.39 -8.95 2.47
CA LEU A 7 13.50 -8.05 1.33
C LEU A 7 12.17 -7.37 1.02
N VAL A 8 11.08 -8.11 1.09
CA VAL A 8 9.74 -7.55 0.90
C VAL A 8 9.45 -6.51 1.98
N ALA A 9 9.73 -6.81 3.23
CA ALA A 9 9.54 -5.87 4.33
C ALA A 9 10.41 -4.62 4.17
N ALA A 10 11.68 -4.78 3.76
CA ALA A 10 12.58 -3.66 3.53
C ALA A 10 12.15 -2.79 2.36
N ALA A 11 11.58 -3.37 1.30
CA ALA A 11 11.14 -2.66 0.12
C ALA A 11 9.72 -2.06 0.26
N SER A 12 8.94 -2.50 1.24
CA SER A 12 7.53 -2.14 1.34
C SER A 12 7.30 -0.65 1.56
N THR A 13 8.04 -0.04 2.47
CA THR A 13 7.89 1.38 2.78
C THR A 13 8.23 2.27 1.59
N PRO A 14 9.41 2.15 0.95
CA PRO A 14 9.71 2.97 -0.22
C PRO A 14 8.73 2.75 -1.37
N LEU A 15 8.28 1.52 -1.57
CA LEU A 15 7.36 1.20 -2.66
C LEU A 15 6.00 1.84 -2.46
N VAL A 16 5.43 1.74 -1.26
CA VAL A 16 4.15 2.37 -0.94
C VAL A 16 4.25 3.89 -1.06
N LEU A 17 5.32 4.49 -0.55
CA LEU A 17 5.52 5.94 -0.66
C LEU A 17 5.65 6.38 -2.10
N ALA A 18 6.34 5.62 -2.94
CA ALA A 18 6.46 5.91 -4.37
C ALA A 18 5.11 5.87 -5.08
N ILE A 19 4.27 4.88 -4.74
CA ILE A 19 2.92 4.76 -5.29
C ILE A 19 2.06 5.97 -4.88
N LEU A 20 2.11 6.36 -3.61
CA LEU A 20 1.32 7.46 -3.09
C LEU A 20 1.85 8.84 -3.52
N ALA A 21 3.10 8.93 -3.95
CA ALA A 21 3.64 10.15 -4.52
C ALA A 21 2.94 10.56 -5.82
N ASP A 22 2.35 9.61 -6.53
CA ASP A 22 1.59 9.88 -7.75
C ASP A 22 0.17 10.37 -7.49
N GLY A 23 -0.26 10.34 -6.23
CA GLY A 23 -1.59 10.79 -5.83
C GLY A 23 -2.20 9.88 -4.77
N ASP A 24 -3.33 10.31 -4.27
CA ASP A 24 -4.09 9.55 -3.26
C ASP A 24 -4.58 8.23 -3.84
N SER A 25 -4.67 7.23 -3.00
CA SER A 25 -5.08 5.90 -3.43
C SER A 25 -5.84 5.14 -2.35
N TYR A 26 -6.48 4.07 -2.75
CA TYR A 26 -7.16 3.14 -1.84
C TYR A 26 -6.31 1.87 -1.68
N GLY A 27 -6.56 1.11 -0.60
CA GLY A 27 -5.79 -0.10 -0.33
C GLY A 27 -5.77 -1.07 -1.50
N TYR A 28 -6.91 -1.33 -2.11
CA TYR A 28 -6.98 -2.24 -3.25
C TYR A 28 -6.18 -1.75 -4.47
N ALA A 29 -6.17 -0.44 -4.70
CA ALA A 29 -5.41 0.14 -5.81
C ALA A 29 -3.92 0.08 -5.55
N ILE A 30 -3.50 0.25 -4.29
CA ILE A 30 -2.10 0.10 -3.89
C ILE A 30 -1.64 -1.34 -4.11
N LEU A 31 -2.44 -2.33 -3.70
CA LEU A 31 -2.13 -3.74 -3.93
C LEU A 31 -1.95 -4.06 -5.41
N LYS A 32 -2.84 -3.55 -6.23
CA LYS A 32 -2.76 -3.72 -7.68
C LYS A 32 -1.48 -3.11 -8.24
N ARG A 33 -1.13 -1.92 -7.78
CA ARG A 33 0.05 -1.21 -8.25
C ARG A 33 1.34 -1.90 -7.82
N VAL A 34 1.40 -2.42 -6.61
CA VAL A 34 2.54 -3.24 -6.15
C VAL A 34 2.74 -4.43 -7.07
N ARG A 35 1.66 -5.11 -7.40
CA ARG A 35 1.71 -6.26 -8.29
C ARG A 35 2.24 -5.88 -9.68
N GLU A 36 1.76 -4.78 -10.24
CA GLU A 36 2.19 -4.29 -11.54
C GLU A 36 3.67 -3.89 -11.56
N LEU A 37 4.09 -3.12 -10.56
CA LEU A 37 5.47 -2.61 -10.48
C LEU A 37 6.48 -3.72 -10.23
N SER A 38 6.09 -4.79 -9.61
CA SER A 38 6.97 -5.94 -9.34
C SER A 38 6.96 -6.98 -10.47
N GLY A 39 6.22 -6.74 -11.54
CA GLY A 39 6.06 -7.70 -12.61
C GLY A 39 5.31 -8.96 -12.18
N GLY A 40 4.43 -8.85 -11.20
CA GLY A 40 3.66 -9.96 -10.67
C GLY A 40 4.36 -10.77 -9.58
N GLN A 41 5.60 -10.41 -9.22
CA GLN A 41 6.37 -11.16 -8.22
C GLN A 41 5.96 -10.85 -6.78
N MET A 42 5.43 -9.67 -6.52
CA MET A 42 4.99 -9.26 -5.19
C MET A 42 3.46 -9.29 -5.11
N ASN A 43 2.92 -10.39 -4.66
CA ASN A 43 1.48 -10.56 -4.46
C ASN A 43 1.15 -10.31 -2.98
N TRP A 44 1.00 -9.04 -2.63
CA TRP A 44 0.64 -8.68 -1.28
C TRP A 44 -0.85 -8.93 -1.01
N THR A 45 -1.13 -9.24 0.23
CA THR A 45 -2.49 -9.32 0.75
C THR A 45 -2.79 -8.08 1.59
N ASP A 46 -4.06 -7.91 1.96
CA ASP A 46 -4.46 -6.85 2.89
C ASP A 46 -3.68 -6.96 4.22
N GLY A 47 -3.49 -8.19 4.70
CA GLY A 47 -2.75 -8.43 5.94
C GLY A 47 -1.29 -8.01 5.88
N MET A 48 -0.72 -7.89 4.70
CA MET A 48 0.65 -7.40 4.51
C MET A 48 0.69 -5.88 4.31
N LEU A 49 -0.32 -5.32 3.65
CA LEU A 49 -0.35 -3.91 3.31
C LEU A 49 -0.75 -3.01 4.47
N TYR A 50 -1.82 -3.36 5.19
CA TYR A 50 -2.36 -2.47 6.23
C TYR A 50 -1.39 -2.16 7.37
N PRO A 51 -0.57 -3.12 7.88
CA PRO A 51 0.44 -2.77 8.86
C PRO A 51 1.44 -1.72 8.37
N VAL A 52 1.81 -1.76 7.10
CA VAL A 52 2.70 -0.76 6.48
C VAL A 52 2.02 0.60 6.43
N LEU A 53 0.77 0.65 5.96
CA LEU A 53 0.01 1.88 5.88
C LEU A 53 -0.20 2.51 7.26
N HIS A 54 -0.56 1.71 8.26
CA HIS A 54 -0.76 2.22 9.63
C HIS A 54 0.53 2.76 10.22
N ARG A 55 1.65 2.11 9.95
CA ARG A 55 2.96 2.58 10.41
C ARG A 55 3.32 3.92 9.76
N LEU A 56 3.12 4.05 8.46
CA LEU A 56 3.41 5.30 7.74
C LEU A 56 2.49 6.44 8.17
N GLU A 57 1.23 6.14 8.44
CA GLU A 57 0.28 7.09 8.96
C GLU A 57 0.70 7.58 10.36
N ARG A 58 1.10 6.66 11.23
CA ARG A 58 1.58 6.98 12.57
C ARG A 58 2.85 7.82 12.56
N LEU A 59 3.74 7.60 11.58
CA LEU A 59 4.96 8.38 11.39
C LEU A 59 4.71 9.70 10.63
N GLU A 60 3.47 9.95 10.26
CA GLU A 60 3.03 11.16 9.55
C GLU A 60 3.64 11.32 8.15
N TYR A 61 4.05 10.22 7.53
CA TYR A 61 4.50 10.23 6.14
C TYR A 61 3.35 10.21 5.16
N ILE A 62 2.20 9.70 5.58
CA ILE A 62 0.97 9.68 4.80
C ILE A 62 -0.20 10.10 5.67
N GLU A 63 -1.26 10.55 5.02
CA GLU A 63 -2.54 10.84 5.66
C GLU A 63 -3.58 9.82 5.20
N ALA A 64 -4.55 9.54 6.06
CA ALA A 64 -5.65 8.67 5.73
C ALA A 64 -6.95 9.35 6.11
N ARG A 65 -7.96 9.22 5.26
CA ARG A 65 -9.27 9.78 5.54
C ARG A 65 -10.35 8.82 5.05
N TRP A 66 -11.50 8.87 5.71
CA TRP A 66 -12.65 8.10 5.29
C TRP A 66 -13.38 8.84 4.18
N GLU A 67 -13.76 8.08 3.15
CA GLU A 67 -14.68 8.54 2.12
C GLU A 67 -15.92 7.65 2.16
N VAL A 68 -17.08 8.23 1.84
CA VAL A 68 -18.35 7.51 1.80
C VAL A 68 -18.95 7.64 0.40
N PRO A 69 -18.37 6.97 -0.60
CA PRO A 69 -18.96 6.95 -1.93
C PRO A 69 -20.21 6.08 -1.94
N GLU A 70 -20.93 6.09 -3.04
CA GLU A 70 -22.19 5.37 -3.20
C GLU A 70 -22.10 3.88 -2.84
N GLY A 71 -20.95 3.26 -3.00
CA GLY A 71 -20.73 1.84 -2.70
C GLY A 71 -20.35 1.51 -1.24
N GLY A 72 -20.34 2.49 -0.32
CA GLY A 72 -19.99 2.29 1.08
C GLY A 72 -18.73 3.03 1.50
N ARG A 73 -18.30 2.84 2.76
CA ARG A 73 -17.12 3.50 3.31
C ARG A 73 -15.85 2.87 2.79
N ARG A 74 -14.88 3.71 2.42
CA ARG A 74 -13.53 3.25 2.13
C ARG A 74 -12.51 4.26 2.62
N ARG A 75 -11.31 3.78 2.93
CA ARG A 75 -10.24 4.62 3.44
C ARG A 75 -9.29 4.99 2.31
N LYS A 76 -9.03 6.27 2.17
CA LYS A 76 -8.14 6.83 1.14
C LYS A 76 -6.81 7.25 1.78
N TYR A 77 -5.74 6.89 1.15
CA TYR A 77 -4.38 7.17 1.62
C TYR A 77 -3.61 8.13 0.73
#